data_822bb1d1ca8319aa46b728ff66e2e199
#
_entry.id   822bb1d1ca8319aa46b728ff66e2e199
#
_cell.length_a   1.000
_cell.length_b   1.000
_cell.length_c   1.000
_cell.angle_alpha   90.00
_cell.angle_beta   90.00
_cell.angle_gamma   90.00
#
_symmetry.space_group_name_H-M   'P 1'
#
loop_
_entity.id
_entity.type
_entity.pdbx_description
1 polymer ?
#
loop_
_entity_poly.entity_id
_entity_poly.type
_entity_poly.pdbx_seq_one_letter_code
_entity_poly.pdbx_strand_id
1 'polypeptide(L)'
;SQQKRGLKMLALTARSVDIAEKTSQQLASVNISFAGHSVLGKDLEIGKGTLQSEHGAFFRNGVMYVGEGNDKGQVLAYFLQKLHLNPKRVVYVDDKSHHVQAVDRALSALNIPCFCFRYGALDEKVKAYEQLMSEVTDRDSARLFLLGELSAGRTRKRGSVNRAAAPHALHKM
;
A
#
# COMPACT_ATOMS: atom_id res chain seq x y z
N SER A 1 -20.63 6.98 22.81
CA SER A 1 -19.88 6.55 21.62
C SER A 1 -20.83 5.77 20.71
N GLN A 2 -20.62 5.77 19.41
CA GLN A 2 -21.42 5.06 18.40
C GLN A 2 -21.43 3.54 18.67
N GLN A 3 -20.38 3.02 19.27
CA GLN A 3 -20.24 1.61 19.69
C GLN A 3 -21.32 1.19 20.68
N LYS A 4 -21.75 2.06 21.59
CA LYS A 4 -22.84 1.78 22.54
C LYS A 4 -24.22 1.60 21.89
N ARG A 5 -24.36 1.98 20.61
CA ARG A 5 -25.62 1.90 19.86
C ARG A 5 -25.78 0.58 19.08
N GLY A 6 -24.93 -0.42 19.30
CA GLY A 6 -24.96 -1.70 18.60
C GLY A 6 -24.50 -1.66 17.15
N LEU A 7 -23.84 -0.58 16.73
CA LEU A 7 -23.30 -0.46 15.39
C LEU A 7 -22.11 -1.41 15.21
N LYS A 8 -22.08 -2.13 14.12
CA LYS A 8 -20.91 -2.89 13.69
C LYS A 8 -19.92 -1.94 13.02
N MET A 9 -18.64 -2.13 13.32
CA MET A 9 -17.56 -1.31 12.82
C MET A 9 -16.55 -2.19 12.08
N LEU A 10 -16.02 -1.67 10.98
CA LEU A 10 -15.00 -2.31 10.16
C LEU A 10 -13.99 -1.24 9.72
N ALA A 11 -12.73 -1.43 10.04
CA ALA A 11 -11.68 -0.65 9.40
C ALA A 11 -11.32 -1.29 8.06
N LEU A 12 -11.12 -0.46 7.03
CA LEU A 12 -10.79 -0.89 5.67
C LEU A 12 -9.51 -0.19 5.22
N THR A 13 -8.39 -0.92 5.18
CA THR A 13 -7.06 -0.36 4.87
C THR A 13 -6.48 -0.97 3.60
N ALA A 14 -5.77 -0.17 2.79
CA ALA A 14 -5.01 -0.67 1.64
C ALA A 14 -3.73 -1.44 2.04
N ARG A 15 -3.37 -1.43 3.32
CA ARG A 15 -2.19 -2.15 3.83
C ARG A 15 -2.31 -3.66 3.62
N SER A 16 -1.16 -4.34 3.45
CA SER A 16 -1.07 -5.79 3.52
C SER A 16 -1.23 -6.31 4.97
N VAL A 17 -1.70 -7.55 5.10
CA VAL A 17 -1.81 -8.24 6.40
C VAL A 17 -0.45 -8.45 7.09
N ASP A 18 0.65 -8.44 6.35
CA ASP A 18 2.01 -8.60 6.87
C ASP A 18 2.38 -7.53 7.92
N ILE A 19 1.75 -6.36 7.82
CA ILE A 19 1.94 -5.27 8.79
C ILE A 19 0.77 -5.13 9.77
N ALA A 20 -0.04 -6.18 9.94
CA ALA A 20 -1.20 -6.17 10.83
C ALA A 20 -0.82 -5.87 12.28
N GLU A 21 0.27 -6.44 12.78
CA GLU A 21 0.75 -6.20 14.13
C GLU A 21 1.10 -4.72 14.36
N LYS A 22 1.87 -4.11 13.46
CA LYS A 22 2.17 -2.67 13.52
C LYS A 22 0.92 -1.80 13.43
N THR A 23 -0.04 -2.20 12.60
CA THR A 23 -1.32 -1.49 12.47
C THR A 23 -2.11 -1.56 13.78
N SER A 24 -2.16 -2.73 14.43
CA SER A 24 -2.80 -2.91 15.72
C SER A 24 -2.15 -2.05 16.81
N GLN A 25 -0.82 -2.00 16.87
CA GLN A 25 -0.07 -1.15 17.80
C GLN A 25 -0.34 0.34 17.58
N GLN A 26 -0.40 0.79 16.32
CA GLN A 26 -0.74 2.17 15.98
C GLN A 26 -2.18 2.53 16.41
N LEU A 27 -3.14 1.66 16.20
CA LEU A 27 -4.51 1.86 16.65
C LEU A 27 -4.60 1.92 18.18
N ALA A 28 -3.91 1.02 18.87
CA ALA A 28 -3.86 0.98 20.32
C ALA A 28 -3.22 2.25 20.93
N SER A 29 -2.19 2.81 20.29
CA SER A 29 -1.53 4.04 20.75
C SER A 29 -2.45 5.28 20.77
N VAL A 30 -3.55 5.24 20.02
CA VAL A 30 -4.59 6.27 19.99
C VAL A 30 -5.91 5.80 20.61
N ASN A 31 -5.87 4.72 21.39
CA ASN A 31 -7.02 4.11 22.08
C ASN A 31 -8.17 3.71 21.13
N ILE A 32 -7.85 3.25 19.93
CA ILE A 32 -8.82 2.74 18.97
C ILE A 32 -8.72 1.21 18.89
N SER A 33 -9.86 0.52 18.94
CA SER A 33 -9.97 -0.91 18.69
C SER A 33 -11.25 -1.21 17.91
N PHE A 34 -11.14 -2.01 16.87
CA PHE A 34 -12.26 -2.50 16.07
C PHE A 34 -12.71 -3.89 16.48
N ALA A 35 -11.89 -4.64 17.24
CA ALA A 35 -12.14 -6.04 17.59
C ALA A 35 -13.46 -6.25 18.35
N GLY A 36 -13.74 -5.41 19.36
CA GLY A 36 -14.95 -5.56 20.20
C GLY A 36 -16.29 -5.26 19.50
N HIS A 37 -16.27 -4.64 18.34
CA HIS A 37 -17.46 -4.26 17.55
C HIS A 37 -17.39 -4.80 16.12
N SER A 38 -16.49 -5.75 15.92
CA SER A 38 -16.28 -6.41 14.65
C SER A 38 -17.55 -7.11 14.15
N VAL A 39 -17.69 -7.17 12.82
CA VAL A 39 -18.75 -7.94 12.14
C VAL A 39 -18.52 -9.43 12.23
N LEU A 40 -17.28 -9.87 12.51
CA LEU A 40 -16.87 -11.26 12.59
C LEU A 40 -15.91 -11.45 13.77
N GLY A 41 -16.15 -12.47 14.60
CA GLY A 41 -15.34 -12.79 15.79
C GLY A 41 -14.08 -13.62 15.52
N LYS A 42 -13.70 -13.84 14.26
CA LYS A 42 -12.56 -14.63 13.86
C LYS A 42 -11.86 -14.03 12.65
N ASP A 43 -10.61 -14.38 12.46
CA ASP A 43 -9.83 -14.03 11.27
C ASP A 43 -10.37 -14.75 10.03
N LEU A 44 -10.28 -14.12 8.87
CA LEU A 44 -10.76 -14.67 7.61
C LEU A 44 -9.88 -14.23 6.44
N GLU A 45 -9.43 -15.18 5.64
CA GLU A 45 -8.84 -14.91 4.33
C GLU A 45 -9.95 -14.69 3.28
N ILE A 46 -9.79 -13.63 2.48
CA ILE A 46 -10.82 -13.16 1.56
C ILE A 46 -10.29 -13.18 0.14
N GLY A 47 -10.90 -14.02 -0.68
CA GLY A 47 -10.79 -13.92 -2.13
C GLY A 47 -9.41 -14.19 -2.74
N LYS A 48 -8.57 -15.03 -2.12
CA LYS A 48 -7.38 -15.50 -2.82
C LYS A 48 -7.80 -16.18 -4.12
N GLY A 49 -7.30 -15.68 -5.25
CA GLY A 49 -7.67 -16.17 -6.59
C GLY A 49 -8.97 -15.61 -7.19
N THR A 50 -9.75 -14.80 -6.44
CA THR A 50 -10.96 -14.11 -6.94
C THR A 50 -10.82 -12.60 -7.02
N LEU A 51 -9.81 -12.03 -6.35
CA LEU A 51 -9.46 -10.62 -6.44
C LEU A 51 -8.44 -10.40 -7.56
N GLN A 52 -8.36 -9.18 -8.07
CA GLN A 52 -7.46 -8.81 -9.18
C GLN A 52 -5.97 -8.96 -8.86
N SER A 53 -5.61 -8.98 -7.58
CA SER A 53 -4.25 -9.15 -7.10
C SER A 53 -3.96 -10.62 -6.77
N GLU A 54 -2.71 -11.06 -6.98
CA GLU A 54 -2.20 -12.36 -6.53
C GLU A 54 -2.21 -12.49 -5.00
N HIS A 55 -2.27 -11.34 -4.30
CA HIS A 55 -2.37 -11.27 -2.85
C HIS A 55 -3.83 -11.19 -2.42
N GLY A 56 -4.27 -12.16 -1.64
CA GLY A 56 -5.60 -12.13 -1.02
C GLY A 56 -5.75 -10.96 -0.05
N ALA A 57 -7.00 -10.58 0.23
CA ALA A 57 -7.31 -9.71 1.33
C ALA A 57 -7.53 -10.52 2.62
N PHE A 58 -7.29 -9.89 3.77
CA PHE A 58 -7.43 -10.51 5.08
C PHE A 58 -8.28 -9.67 6.02
N PHE A 59 -9.19 -10.33 6.73
CA PHE A 59 -9.89 -9.74 7.85
C PHE A 59 -9.28 -10.25 9.16
N ARG A 60 -8.85 -9.33 10.02
CA ARG A 60 -8.26 -9.63 11.33
C ARG A 60 -8.63 -8.56 12.36
N ASN A 61 -9.16 -8.97 13.52
CA ASN A 61 -9.45 -8.08 14.65
C ASN A 61 -10.28 -6.84 14.27
N GLY A 62 -11.27 -6.99 13.40
CA GLY A 62 -12.13 -5.88 12.93
C GLY A 62 -11.51 -4.99 11.86
N VAL A 63 -10.33 -5.33 11.35
CA VAL A 63 -9.63 -4.63 10.27
C VAL A 63 -9.58 -5.51 9.02
N MET A 64 -10.02 -4.95 7.90
CA MET A 64 -9.89 -5.52 6.57
C MET A 64 -8.61 -5.00 5.92
N TYR A 65 -7.63 -5.87 5.76
CA TYR A 65 -6.39 -5.62 5.02
C TYR A 65 -6.63 -5.96 3.56
N VAL A 66 -6.83 -4.93 2.75
CA VAL A 66 -7.18 -5.09 1.33
C VAL A 66 -5.99 -5.61 0.53
N GLY A 67 -4.77 -5.21 0.91
CA GLY A 67 -3.56 -5.54 0.18
C GLY A 67 -3.34 -4.66 -1.05
N GLU A 68 -2.10 -4.67 -1.52
CA GLU A 68 -1.70 -3.88 -2.69
C GLU A 68 -2.36 -4.42 -3.97
N GLY A 69 -2.76 -3.52 -4.86
CA GLY A 69 -3.39 -3.86 -6.13
C GLY A 69 -4.87 -4.26 -6.06
N ASN A 70 -5.45 -4.41 -4.87
CA ASN A 70 -6.87 -4.72 -4.72
C ASN A 70 -7.73 -3.44 -4.57
N ASP A 71 -8.93 -3.49 -5.14
CA ASP A 71 -9.94 -2.43 -4.99
C ASP A 71 -10.74 -2.59 -3.69
N LYS A 72 -10.79 -1.54 -2.86
CA LYS A 72 -11.51 -1.56 -1.57
C LYS A 72 -12.99 -1.90 -1.71
N GLY A 73 -13.62 -1.41 -2.76
CA GLY A 73 -15.05 -1.68 -3.00
C GLY A 73 -15.28 -3.15 -3.34
N GLN A 74 -14.47 -3.73 -4.23
CA GLN A 74 -14.57 -5.14 -4.61
C GLN A 74 -14.33 -6.07 -3.41
N VAL A 75 -13.29 -5.78 -2.60
CA VAL A 75 -13.00 -6.57 -1.40
C VAL A 75 -14.14 -6.50 -0.40
N LEU A 76 -14.70 -5.31 -0.17
CA LEU A 76 -15.85 -5.14 0.73
C LEU A 76 -17.09 -5.87 0.21
N ALA A 77 -17.42 -5.73 -1.07
CA ALA A 77 -18.55 -6.42 -1.69
C ALA A 77 -18.43 -7.94 -1.57
N TYR A 78 -17.25 -8.47 -1.91
CA TYR A 78 -16.96 -9.91 -1.78
C TYR A 78 -17.10 -10.38 -0.32
N PHE A 79 -16.58 -9.62 0.64
CA PHE A 79 -16.69 -9.93 2.07
C PHE A 79 -18.16 -10.01 2.50
N LEU A 80 -18.98 -9.03 2.14
CA LEU A 80 -20.41 -9.01 2.47
C LEU A 80 -21.14 -10.20 1.87
N GLN A 81 -20.89 -10.50 0.60
CA GLN A 81 -21.50 -11.63 -0.10
C GLN A 81 -21.08 -12.98 0.51
N LYS A 82 -19.77 -13.18 0.73
CA LYS A 82 -19.22 -14.43 1.30
C LYS A 82 -19.79 -14.76 2.68
N LEU A 83 -20.06 -13.73 3.47
CA LEU A 83 -20.61 -13.89 4.82
C LEU A 83 -22.15 -13.74 4.88
N HIS A 84 -22.81 -13.60 3.73
CA HIS A 84 -24.26 -13.36 3.64
C HIS A 84 -24.70 -12.16 4.49
N LEU A 85 -23.85 -11.12 4.56
CA LEU A 85 -24.15 -9.91 5.31
C LEU A 85 -24.93 -8.94 4.41
N ASN A 86 -26.09 -8.52 4.89
CA ASN A 86 -26.93 -7.54 4.20
C ASN A 86 -27.22 -6.36 5.14
N PRO A 87 -26.28 -5.42 5.32
CA PRO A 87 -26.50 -4.27 6.17
C PRO A 87 -27.58 -3.36 5.58
N LYS A 88 -28.48 -2.87 6.42
CA LYS A 88 -29.54 -1.93 6.00
C LYS A 88 -28.96 -0.61 5.47
N ARG A 89 -27.77 -0.25 5.90
CA ARG A 89 -27.08 0.99 5.55
C ARG A 89 -25.59 0.88 5.90
N VAL A 90 -24.74 1.46 5.08
CA VAL A 90 -23.32 1.63 5.36
C VAL A 90 -23.00 3.13 5.43
N VAL A 91 -22.12 3.50 6.36
CA VAL A 91 -21.45 4.80 6.38
C VAL A 91 -19.98 4.52 6.16
N TYR A 92 -19.41 5.07 5.10
CA TYR A 92 -18.01 4.91 4.75
C TYR A 92 -17.28 6.25 4.72
N VAL A 93 -16.10 6.29 5.31
CA VAL A 93 -15.24 7.49 5.35
C VAL A 93 -13.84 7.11 4.96
N ASP A 94 -13.24 7.84 4.00
CA ASP A 94 -11.86 7.63 3.54
C ASP A 94 -11.25 8.97 3.10
N ASP A 95 -9.92 9.09 3.18
CA ASP A 95 -9.22 10.29 2.74
C ASP A 95 -9.00 10.32 1.22
N LYS A 96 -9.00 9.17 0.56
CA LYS A 96 -8.77 9.06 -0.89
C LYS A 96 -10.09 8.98 -1.67
N SER A 97 -10.32 9.96 -2.55
CA SER A 97 -11.53 10.05 -3.36
C SER A 97 -11.82 8.78 -4.18
N HIS A 98 -10.77 8.17 -4.78
CA HIS A 98 -10.95 6.95 -5.57
C HIS A 98 -11.42 5.75 -4.73
N HIS A 99 -11.02 5.64 -3.46
CA HIS A 99 -11.54 4.61 -2.55
C HIS A 99 -13.00 4.85 -2.20
N VAL A 100 -13.36 6.11 -1.93
CA VAL A 100 -14.76 6.49 -1.66
C VAL A 100 -15.66 6.10 -2.84
N GLN A 101 -15.26 6.45 -4.06
CA GLN A 101 -15.99 6.11 -5.28
C GLN A 101 -16.05 4.59 -5.53
N ALA A 102 -14.97 3.85 -5.26
CA ALA A 102 -14.93 2.41 -5.43
C ALA A 102 -15.92 1.70 -4.50
N VAL A 103 -15.96 2.08 -3.22
CA VAL A 103 -16.90 1.53 -2.23
C VAL A 103 -18.33 1.90 -2.56
N ASP A 104 -18.59 3.14 -2.96
CA ASP A 104 -19.95 3.59 -3.35
C ASP A 104 -20.48 2.78 -4.54
N ARG A 105 -19.69 2.62 -5.61
CA ARG A 105 -20.08 1.79 -6.77
C ARG A 105 -20.34 0.34 -6.38
N ALA A 106 -19.48 -0.25 -5.55
CA ALA A 106 -19.59 -1.65 -5.18
C ALA A 106 -20.82 -1.93 -4.32
N LEU A 107 -21.14 -1.04 -3.36
CA LEU A 107 -22.34 -1.17 -2.53
C LEU A 107 -23.62 -0.86 -3.31
N SER A 108 -23.60 0.11 -4.22
CA SER A 108 -24.72 0.39 -5.13
C SER A 108 -25.06 -0.83 -6.00
N ALA A 109 -24.07 -1.54 -6.51
CA ALA A 109 -24.26 -2.77 -7.27
C ALA A 109 -24.90 -3.91 -6.45
N LEU A 110 -24.76 -3.89 -5.13
CA LEU A 110 -25.42 -4.80 -4.19
C LEU A 110 -26.77 -4.28 -3.68
N ASN A 111 -27.23 -3.13 -4.13
CA ASN A 111 -28.42 -2.43 -3.62
C ASN A 111 -28.33 -2.12 -2.11
N ILE A 112 -27.13 -1.87 -1.60
CA ILE A 112 -26.88 -1.49 -0.21
C ILE A 112 -26.72 0.04 -0.14
N PRO A 113 -27.61 0.77 0.56
CA PRO A 113 -27.49 2.22 0.72
C PRO A 113 -26.18 2.60 1.41
N CYS A 114 -25.37 3.45 0.77
CA CYS A 114 -24.12 3.98 1.33
C CYS A 114 -24.18 5.50 1.50
N PHE A 115 -23.73 5.97 2.66
CA PHE A 115 -23.31 7.36 2.85
C PHE A 115 -21.79 7.39 2.84
N CYS A 116 -21.24 7.75 1.70
CA CYS A 116 -19.81 7.72 1.44
C CYS A 116 -19.23 9.14 1.52
N PHE A 117 -18.28 9.38 2.43
CA PHE A 117 -17.67 10.68 2.69
C PHE A 117 -16.17 10.67 2.45
N ARG A 118 -15.68 11.68 1.74
CA ARG A 118 -14.25 11.94 1.66
C ARG A 118 -13.81 12.83 2.84
N TYR A 119 -12.79 12.40 3.58
CA TYR A 119 -12.18 13.17 4.66
C TYR A 119 -10.93 13.91 4.17
N GLY A 120 -11.06 15.20 3.87
CA GLY A 120 -9.98 16.02 3.29
C GLY A 120 -9.24 16.92 4.29
N ALA A 121 -9.46 16.80 5.60
CA ALA A 121 -8.88 17.72 6.58
C ALA A 121 -7.34 17.69 6.68
N LEU A 122 -6.70 16.65 6.16
CA LEU A 122 -5.24 16.50 6.14
C LEU A 122 -4.61 16.71 4.76
N ASP A 123 -5.36 17.09 3.73
CA ASP A 123 -4.87 17.21 2.35
C ASP A 123 -3.66 18.12 2.24
N GLU A 124 -3.69 19.29 2.86
CA GLU A 124 -2.59 20.24 2.86
C GLU A 124 -1.31 19.65 3.47
N LYS A 125 -1.45 18.92 4.59
CA LYS A 125 -0.31 18.26 5.26
C LYS A 125 0.25 17.12 4.43
N VAL A 126 -0.62 16.32 3.80
CA VAL A 126 -0.22 15.22 2.91
C VAL A 126 0.53 15.77 1.71
N LYS A 127 0.02 16.81 1.07
CA LYS A 127 0.66 17.47 -0.07
C LYS A 127 2.04 18.04 0.29
N ALA A 128 2.15 18.71 1.43
CA ALA A 128 3.44 19.22 1.91
C ALA A 128 4.45 18.10 2.17
N TYR A 129 4.01 16.98 2.75
CA TYR A 129 4.85 15.81 2.97
C TYR A 129 5.31 15.17 1.65
N GLU A 130 4.41 14.99 0.67
CA GLU A 130 4.72 14.42 -0.65
C GLU A 130 5.74 15.29 -1.40
N GLN A 131 5.62 16.62 -1.31
CA GLN A 131 6.60 17.55 -1.87
C GLN A 131 7.97 17.39 -1.22
N LEU A 132 8.04 17.36 0.11
CA LEU A 132 9.27 17.16 0.84
C LEU A 132 9.94 15.82 0.47
N MET A 133 9.18 14.74 0.39
CA MET A 133 9.70 13.41 0.02
C MET A 133 10.22 13.39 -1.41
N SER A 134 9.54 14.05 -2.36
CA SER A 134 10.02 14.20 -3.73
C SER A 134 11.38 14.90 -3.78
N GLU A 135 11.54 16.02 -3.07
CA GLU A 135 12.81 16.76 -3.02
C GLU A 135 13.97 15.93 -2.42
N VAL A 136 13.69 15.14 -1.38
CA VAL A 136 14.68 14.25 -0.76
C VAL A 136 15.10 13.15 -1.74
N THR A 137 14.16 12.53 -2.41
CA THR A 137 14.43 11.47 -3.39
C THR A 137 15.24 11.99 -4.57
N ASP A 138 14.93 13.19 -5.07
CA ASP A 138 15.69 13.81 -6.17
C ASP A 138 17.13 14.13 -5.77
N ARG A 139 17.37 14.62 -4.54
CA ARG A 139 18.71 14.87 -4.00
C ARG A 139 19.54 13.60 -3.86
N ASP A 140 18.94 12.54 -3.34
CA ASP A 140 19.60 11.25 -3.18
C ASP A 140 19.91 10.61 -4.54
N SER A 141 19.01 10.70 -5.50
CA SER A 141 19.21 10.25 -6.88
C SER A 141 20.35 11.02 -7.56
N ALA A 142 20.39 12.35 -7.43
CA ALA A 142 21.46 13.18 -7.96
C ALA A 142 22.82 12.86 -7.31
N ARG A 143 22.82 12.60 -6.00
CA ARG A 143 24.03 12.21 -5.27
C ARG A 143 24.57 10.85 -5.73
N LEU A 144 23.71 9.87 -5.93
CA LEU A 144 24.08 8.54 -6.43
C LEU A 144 24.63 8.62 -7.87
N PHE A 145 24.00 9.44 -8.72
CA PHE A 145 24.50 9.69 -10.08
C PHE A 145 25.91 10.28 -10.08
N LEU A 146 26.17 11.34 -9.30
CA LEU A 146 27.48 11.95 -9.16
C LEU A 146 28.53 10.98 -8.61
N LEU A 147 28.20 10.13 -7.66
CA LEU A 147 29.09 9.09 -7.14
C LEU A 147 29.39 8.02 -8.19
N GLY A 148 28.41 7.64 -9.00
CA GLY A 148 28.57 6.73 -10.13
C GLY A 148 29.54 7.29 -11.19
N GLU A 149 29.41 8.54 -11.57
CA GLU A 149 30.31 9.23 -12.49
C GLU A 149 31.74 9.32 -11.96
N LEU A 150 31.91 9.61 -10.66
CA LEU A 150 33.21 9.65 -10.01
C LEU A 150 33.90 8.27 -9.99
N SER A 151 33.15 7.19 -9.85
CA SER A 151 33.68 5.83 -9.89
C SER A 151 34.08 5.41 -11.31
N ALA A 152 33.28 5.74 -12.31
CA ALA A 152 33.54 5.47 -13.72
C ALA A 152 34.77 6.24 -14.24
N GLY A 153 34.97 7.48 -13.78
CA GLY A 153 36.12 8.31 -14.11
C GLY A 153 37.47 7.75 -13.58
N ARG A 154 37.46 7.03 -12.45
CA ARG A 154 38.66 6.39 -11.89
C ARG A 154 39.13 5.14 -12.65
N THR A 155 38.26 4.43 -13.30
CA THR A 155 38.58 3.23 -14.08
C THR A 155 39.21 3.59 -15.45
N ARG A 156 38.90 4.75 -16.03
CA ARG A 156 39.48 5.20 -17.30
C ARG A 156 40.96 5.66 -17.21
N LYS A 157 41.48 6.01 -16.04
CA LYS A 157 42.88 6.47 -15.89
C LYS A 157 43.90 5.36 -15.64
N ARG A 158 43.52 4.09 -15.54
CA ARG A 158 44.46 2.96 -15.34
C ARG A 158 44.81 2.14 -16.60
N GLY A 159 44.37 2.54 -17.76
CA GLY A 159 44.50 1.78 -19.01
C GLY A 159 45.34 2.42 -20.11
N SER A 160 46.48 3.07 -19.80
CA SER A 160 47.46 3.39 -20.86
C SER A 160 48.89 3.39 -20.30
N VAL A 161 49.46 2.21 -20.18
CA VAL A 161 50.92 2.06 -20.18
C VAL A 161 51.25 1.24 -21.40
N ASN A 162 51.76 1.97 -22.41
CA ASN A 162 52.40 1.44 -23.60
C ASN A 162 53.47 0.41 -23.21
N ARG A 163 53.35 -0.82 -23.71
CA ARG A 163 54.48 -1.70 -23.88
C ARG A 163 54.84 -1.69 -25.36
N ALA A 164 55.91 -0.93 -25.69
CA ALA A 164 56.59 -0.98 -26.94
C ALA A 164 57.14 -2.40 -27.16
N ALA A 165 56.86 -2.97 -28.30
CA ALA A 165 57.44 -4.21 -28.78
C ALA A 165 58.88 -3.96 -29.23
N ALA A 166 59.78 -4.78 -28.75
CA ALA A 166 61.14 -4.93 -29.33
C ALA A 166 61.12 -6.01 -30.42
N PRO A 167 61.82 -5.83 -31.51
CA PRO A 167 61.93 -6.80 -32.61
C PRO A 167 62.98 -7.87 -32.33
N HIS A 168 62.60 -9.15 -32.53
CA HIS A 168 63.67 -10.18 -32.65
C HIS A 168 63.70 -10.79 -34.04
N ALA A 169 64.84 -10.68 -34.58
CA ALA A 169 65.29 -11.17 -35.87
C ALA A 169 65.53 -12.70 -35.87
N LEU A 170 65.30 -13.26 -37.06
CA LEU A 170 66.00 -14.33 -37.76
C LEU A 170 66.82 -15.38 -36.97
N HIS A 171 66.51 -16.67 -37.16
CA HIS A 171 67.53 -17.63 -37.82
C HIS A 171 66.77 -18.93 -38.21
N LYS A 172 66.81 -19.23 -39.50
CA LYS A 172 67.30 -20.41 -40.25
C LYS A 172 67.49 -21.72 -39.45
N MET A 173 66.85 -22.75 -39.79
CA MET A 173 67.13 -23.95 -40.61
C MET A 173 65.91 -24.77 -40.81
#